data_df165b2b0005d93a34cd38ea9b1e53b7
#
_entry.id   df165b2b0005d93a34cd38ea9b1e53b7
#
_cell.length_a   1.000
_cell.length_b   1.000
_cell.length_c   1.000
_cell.angle_alpha   90.00
_cell.angle_beta   90.00
_cell.angle_gamma   90.00
#
_symmetry.space_group_name_H-M   'P 1'
#
loop_
_entity.id
_entity.type
_entity.pdbx_description
1 polymer ?
#
loop_
_entity_poly.entity_id
_entity_poly.type
_entity_poly.pdbx_seq_one_letter_code
_entity_poly.pdbx_strand_id
1 'polypeptide(L)'
;NSDNVNQTRIVNFVEGIAIPEDVPVIMLPARATKWKGHQILLQALAKIKDRAFICLMIGAGDGKPAFVSDLVRYGQQLGLEGRFRLTPLVDDMPAALMVADVVAMPSITPEPFGRVALEAQAMGRPVVAFDHGGATESIRHGETGWLAIPGDADSLAAALQAALDLSPRKRKTLATTARQHIEANFSTETMCRQTIKIYRRVLDRSA
;
A
#
# COMPACT_ATOMS: atom_id res chain seq x y z
N ASN A 1 1.08 -4.40 -14.69
CA ASN A 1 2.45 -4.03 -15.06
C ASN A 1 2.50 -2.50 -15.27
N SER A 2 3.51 -1.83 -14.69
CA SER A 2 3.73 -0.39 -14.81
C SER A 2 3.80 0.10 -16.26
N ASP A 3 4.28 -0.73 -17.17
CA ASP A 3 4.47 -0.39 -18.59
C ASP A 3 3.14 -0.18 -19.33
N ASN A 4 2.03 -0.66 -18.76
CA ASN A 4 0.68 -0.48 -19.32
C ASN A 4 -0.02 0.79 -18.82
N VAL A 5 0.64 1.57 -17.94
CA VAL A 5 0.08 2.83 -17.44
C VAL A 5 0.74 3.99 -18.18
N ASN A 6 -0.01 4.64 -19.05
CA ASN A 6 0.47 5.80 -19.78
C ASN A 6 0.27 7.10 -18.98
N GLN A 7 0.95 8.16 -19.42
CA GLN A 7 0.94 9.45 -18.75
C GLN A 7 -0.47 10.07 -18.66
N THR A 8 -1.31 9.90 -19.67
CA THR A 8 -2.68 10.42 -19.68
C THR A 8 -3.53 9.83 -18.54
N ARG A 9 -3.41 8.53 -18.27
CA ARG A 9 -4.13 7.87 -17.17
C ARG A 9 -3.72 8.43 -15.81
N ILE A 10 -2.42 8.71 -15.64
CA ILE A 10 -1.89 9.30 -14.40
C ILE A 10 -2.42 10.72 -14.23
N VAL A 11 -2.36 11.54 -15.27
CA VAL A 11 -2.85 12.93 -15.24
C VAL A 11 -4.33 12.98 -14.90
N ASN A 12 -5.17 12.19 -15.57
CA ASN A 12 -6.61 12.12 -15.28
C ASN A 12 -6.89 11.77 -13.81
N PHE A 13 -6.10 10.85 -13.23
CA PHE A 13 -6.24 10.48 -11.82
C PHE A 13 -5.85 11.66 -10.89
N VAL A 14 -4.73 12.32 -11.16
CA VAL A 14 -4.22 13.45 -10.35
C VAL A 14 -5.20 14.62 -10.37
N GLU A 15 -5.71 14.99 -11.55
CA GLU A 15 -6.68 16.08 -11.72
C GLU A 15 -7.99 15.77 -11.00
N GLY A 16 -8.48 14.54 -11.07
CA GLY A 16 -9.71 14.11 -10.40
C GLY A 16 -9.65 14.21 -8.87
N ILE A 17 -8.45 14.15 -8.27
CA ILE A 17 -8.26 14.20 -6.81
C ILE A 17 -7.62 15.52 -6.36
N ALA A 18 -7.16 16.38 -7.28
CA ALA A 18 -6.48 17.64 -7.00
C ALA A 18 -5.29 17.48 -6.02
N ILE A 19 -4.37 16.57 -6.34
CA ILE A 19 -3.16 16.33 -5.52
C ILE A 19 -2.25 17.55 -5.62
N PRO A 20 -1.72 18.10 -4.50
CA PRO A 20 -0.75 19.19 -4.55
C PRO A 20 0.53 18.79 -5.29
N GLU A 21 1.09 19.72 -6.06
CA GLU A 21 2.37 19.52 -6.73
C GLU A 21 3.52 19.41 -5.71
N ASP A 22 4.54 18.63 -6.03
CA ASP A 22 5.77 18.48 -5.26
C ASP A 22 5.58 18.01 -3.79
N VAL A 23 4.45 17.39 -3.47
CA VAL A 23 4.17 16.84 -2.15
C VAL A 23 4.15 15.32 -2.23
N PRO A 24 4.97 14.61 -1.41
CA PRO A 24 4.96 13.14 -1.39
C PRO A 24 3.59 12.56 -1.08
N VAL A 25 3.21 11.52 -1.81
CA VAL A 25 1.93 10.84 -1.68
C VAL A 25 2.08 9.53 -0.91
N ILE A 26 1.45 9.45 0.26
CA ILE A 26 1.26 8.19 1.00
C ILE A 26 -0.12 7.66 0.62
N MET A 27 -0.23 6.41 0.20
CA MET A 27 -1.50 5.85 -0.26
C MET A 27 -1.90 4.63 0.56
N LEU A 28 -3.15 4.60 1.03
CA LEU A 28 -3.80 3.42 1.62
C LEU A 28 -4.96 2.98 0.72
N PRO A 29 -4.78 1.99 -0.17
CA PRO A 29 -5.87 1.44 -0.97
C PRO A 29 -6.67 0.42 -0.15
N ALA A 30 -7.71 0.89 0.54
CA ALA A 30 -8.54 0.02 1.37
C ALA A 30 -9.91 0.63 1.66
N ARG A 31 -10.95 -0.20 1.66
CA ARG A 31 -12.28 0.21 2.17
C ARG A 31 -12.16 0.61 3.64
N ALA A 32 -12.90 1.64 4.07
CA ALA A 32 -12.92 2.08 5.45
C ALA A 32 -13.57 1.03 6.36
N THR A 33 -12.74 0.21 6.96
CA THR A 33 -13.09 -0.78 7.96
C THR A 33 -12.08 -0.73 9.11
N LYS A 34 -12.51 -1.06 10.33
CA LYS A 34 -11.65 -0.98 11.52
C LYS A 34 -10.35 -1.76 11.36
N TRP A 35 -10.41 -2.94 10.76
CA TRP A 35 -9.26 -3.84 10.64
C TRP A 35 -8.23 -3.44 9.57
N LYS A 36 -8.59 -2.57 8.61
CA LYS A 36 -7.66 -2.04 7.59
C LYS A 36 -6.70 -0.97 8.09
N GLY A 37 -6.80 -0.57 9.36
CA GLY A 37 -5.79 0.24 10.02
C GLY A 37 -5.78 1.73 9.68
N HIS A 38 -6.90 2.30 9.19
CA HIS A 38 -6.99 3.74 8.88
C HIS A 38 -6.65 4.61 10.11
N GLN A 39 -7.14 4.24 11.29
CA GLN A 39 -6.90 5.01 12.52
C GLN A 39 -5.43 4.97 12.93
N ILE A 40 -4.79 3.81 12.90
CA ILE A 40 -3.37 3.70 13.26
C ILE A 40 -2.47 4.36 12.21
N LEU A 41 -2.88 4.37 10.93
CA LEU A 41 -2.18 5.17 9.93
C LEU A 41 -2.25 6.67 10.27
N LEU A 42 -3.42 7.20 10.65
CA LEU A 42 -3.54 8.59 11.09
C LEU A 42 -2.64 8.88 12.30
N GLN A 43 -2.55 7.97 13.28
CA GLN A 43 -1.61 8.12 14.40
C GLN A 43 -0.15 8.18 13.94
N ALA A 44 0.26 7.31 13.03
CA ALA A 44 1.60 7.30 12.48
C ALA A 44 1.90 8.58 11.69
N LEU A 45 0.94 9.06 10.89
CA LEU A 45 1.07 10.30 10.12
C LEU A 45 1.22 11.52 11.03
N ALA A 46 0.53 11.55 12.17
CA ALA A 46 0.66 12.64 13.15
C ALA A 46 2.09 12.74 13.73
N LYS A 47 2.82 11.62 13.82
CA LYS A 47 4.21 11.58 14.30
C LYS A 47 5.21 12.13 13.29
N ILE A 48 4.82 12.22 12.02
CA ILE A 48 5.65 12.74 10.93
C ILE A 48 5.07 14.02 10.30
N LYS A 49 4.16 14.69 11.00
CA LYS A 49 3.45 15.87 10.49
C LYS A 49 4.33 17.09 10.20
N ASP A 50 5.56 17.11 10.71
CA ASP A 50 6.52 18.20 10.46
C ASP A 50 7.10 18.18 9.04
N ARG A 51 6.92 17.08 8.32
CA ARG A 51 7.29 16.99 6.90
C ARG A 51 6.05 17.14 5.99
N ALA A 52 6.29 17.61 4.76
CA ALA A 52 5.23 17.68 3.76
C ALA A 52 4.83 16.26 3.29
N PHE A 53 3.54 15.98 3.21
CA PHE A 53 2.92 14.83 2.56
C PHE A 53 1.43 15.06 2.36
N ILE A 54 0.83 14.30 1.46
CA ILE A 54 -0.61 14.07 1.37
C ILE A 54 -0.87 12.56 1.50
N CYS A 55 -1.85 12.17 2.32
CA CYS A 55 -2.28 10.79 2.43
C CYS A 55 -3.59 10.56 1.68
N LEU A 56 -3.61 9.65 0.71
CA LEU A 56 -4.80 9.25 -0.04
C LEU A 56 -5.30 7.90 0.47
N MET A 57 -6.47 7.86 1.05
CA MET A 57 -7.15 6.63 1.51
C MET A 57 -8.19 6.24 0.46
N ILE A 58 -7.75 5.49 -0.57
CA ILE A 58 -8.55 5.11 -1.73
C ILE A 58 -9.56 4.01 -1.36
N GLY A 59 -10.84 4.23 -1.67
CA GLY A 59 -11.94 3.33 -1.30
C GLY A 59 -12.44 3.54 0.14
N ALA A 60 -11.86 4.48 0.88
CA ALA A 60 -12.33 4.79 2.22
C ALA A 60 -13.60 5.63 2.21
N GLY A 61 -13.81 6.46 1.17
CA GLY A 61 -15.00 7.29 1.01
C GLY A 61 -16.30 6.48 0.86
N ASP A 62 -16.22 5.25 0.39
CA ASP A 62 -17.35 4.32 0.25
C ASP A 62 -17.67 3.53 1.54
N GLY A 63 -17.01 3.86 2.64
CA GLY A 63 -17.22 3.24 3.94
C GLY A 63 -18.57 3.62 4.56
N LYS A 64 -18.88 2.99 5.70
CA LYS A 64 -20.05 3.38 6.50
C LYS A 64 -19.93 4.85 6.90
N PRO A 65 -20.94 5.70 6.64
CA PRO A 65 -20.86 7.17 6.86
C PRO A 65 -20.39 7.55 8.27
N ALA A 66 -20.88 6.87 9.31
CA ALA A 66 -20.45 7.13 10.68
C ALA A 66 -18.95 6.88 10.88
N PHE A 67 -18.39 5.79 10.34
CA PHE A 67 -16.97 5.49 10.46
C PHE A 67 -16.11 6.46 9.66
N VAL A 68 -16.56 6.85 8.47
CA VAL A 68 -15.89 7.88 7.64
C VAL A 68 -15.84 9.21 8.39
N SER A 69 -16.96 9.66 8.97
CA SER A 69 -17.02 10.89 9.78
C SER A 69 -16.11 10.82 11.01
N ASP A 70 -16.05 9.66 11.68
CA ASP A 70 -15.15 9.44 12.83
C ASP A 70 -13.68 9.52 12.42
N LEU A 71 -13.31 8.99 11.25
CA LEU A 71 -11.94 9.09 10.73
C LEU A 71 -11.55 10.55 10.43
N VAL A 72 -12.44 11.33 9.83
CA VAL A 72 -12.21 12.76 9.54
C VAL A 72 -11.99 13.51 10.84
N ARG A 73 -12.92 13.36 11.79
CA ARG A 73 -12.81 14.00 13.12
C ARG A 73 -11.52 13.61 13.84
N TYR A 74 -11.18 12.33 13.80
CA TYR A 74 -9.95 11.82 14.44
C TYR A 74 -8.69 12.41 13.81
N GLY A 75 -8.62 12.48 12.49
CA GLY A 75 -7.51 13.11 11.79
C GLY A 75 -7.35 14.60 12.13
N GLN A 76 -8.47 15.33 12.25
CA GLN A 76 -8.47 16.73 12.70
C GLN A 76 -7.93 16.87 14.13
N GLN A 77 -8.38 16.02 15.07
CA GLN A 77 -7.87 16.00 16.44
C GLN A 77 -6.35 15.75 16.52
N LEU A 78 -5.81 14.99 15.57
CA LEU A 78 -4.37 14.74 15.45
C LEU A 78 -3.59 15.87 14.74
N GLY A 79 -4.26 16.92 14.29
CA GLY A 79 -3.65 18.05 13.58
C GLY A 79 -3.26 17.72 12.14
N LEU A 80 -4.01 16.82 11.49
CA LEU A 80 -3.79 16.39 10.10
C LEU A 80 -4.78 17.04 9.12
N GLU A 81 -5.41 18.15 9.49
CA GLU A 81 -6.35 18.83 8.60
C GLU A 81 -5.69 19.20 7.26
N GLY A 82 -6.36 18.89 6.15
CA GLY A 82 -5.85 19.10 4.80
C GLY A 82 -4.73 18.12 4.34
N ARG A 83 -4.24 17.25 5.23
CA ARG A 83 -3.14 16.33 4.94
C ARG A 83 -3.56 14.91 4.56
N PHE A 84 -4.84 14.62 4.60
CA PHE A 84 -5.38 13.35 4.13
C PHE A 84 -6.72 13.53 3.42
N ARG A 85 -7.03 12.60 2.55
CA ARG A 85 -8.29 12.53 1.81
C ARG A 85 -8.83 11.12 1.81
N LEU A 86 -10.13 11.01 2.04
CA LEU A 86 -10.89 9.79 1.92
C LEU A 86 -11.59 9.83 0.56
N THR A 87 -11.16 9.01 -0.38
CA THR A 87 -11.74 8.99 -1.73
C THR A 87 -12.60 7.75 -1.93
N PRO A 88 -13.58 7.78 -2.84
CA PRO A 88 -14.23 6.57 -3.33
C PRO A 88 -13.22 5.57 -3.92
N LEU A 89 -13.68 4.35 -4.17
CA LEU A 89 -12.92 3.39 -4.95
C LEU A 89 -12.68 3.97 -6.36
N VAL A 90 -11.52 3.70 -6.91
CA VAL A 90 -11.16 4.12 -8.25
C VAL A 90 -11.07 2.91 -9.18
N ASP A 91 -11.52 3.07 -10.42
CA ASP A 91 -11.48 2.00 -11.42
C ASP A 91 -10.05 1.74 -11.91
N ASP A 92 -9.24 2.79 -12.02
CA ASP A 92 -7.85 2.71 -12.47
C ASP A 92 -6.85 2.67 -11.30
N MET A 93 -6.88 1.60 -10.51
CA MET A 93 -5.94 1.40 -9.42
C MET A 93 -4.46 1.36 -9.88
N PRO A 94 -4.10 0.79 -11.05
CA PRO A 94 -2.74 0.90 -11.56
C PRO A 94 -2.26 2.34 -11.73
N ALA A 95 -3.08 3.24 -12.29
CA ALA A 95 -2.72 4.66 -12.42
C ALA A 95 -2.61 5.33 -11.04
N ALA A 96 -3.53 5.05 -10.12
CA ALA A 96 -3.46 5.53 -8.74
C ALA A 96 -2.14 5.11 -8.07
N LEU A 97 -1.76 3.85 -8.14
CA LEU A 97 -0.52 3.35 -7.56
C LEU A 97 0.73 4.03 -8.15
N MET A 98 0.70 4.44 -9.43
CA MET A 98 1.82 5.17 -10.04
C MET A 98 2.04 6.57 -9.44
N VAL A 99 1.05 7.14 -8.80
CA VAL A 99 1.15 8.44 -8.11
C VAL A 99 1.72 8.30 -6.69
N ALA A 100 1.57 7.12 -6.08
CA ALA A 100 2.04 6.91 -4.71
C ALA A 100 3.58 6.93 -4.62
N ASP A 101 4.12 7.67 -3.66
CA ASP A 101 5.52 7.55 -3.24
C ASP A 101 5.72 6.38 -2.30
N VAL A 102 4.71 6.11 -1.46
CA VAL A 102 4.69 4.97 -0.52
C VAL A 102 3.26 4.44 -0.44
N VAL A 103 3.12 3.11 -0.49
CA VAL A 103 1.83 2.44 -0.25
C VAL A 103 1.83 1.85 1.15
N ALA A 104 0.86 2.22 1.97
CA ALA A 104 0.68 1.72 3.33
C ALA A 104 -0.39 0.62 3.37
N MET A 105 -0.10 -0.49 4.04
CA MET A 105 -1.02 -1.59 4.32
C MET A 105 -0.98 -1.95 5.81
N PRO A 106 -1.43 -1.07 6.71
CA PRO A 106 -1.35 -1.26 8.15
C PRO A 106 -2.55 -2.01 8.71
N SER A 107 -2.92 -3.12 8.08
CA SER A 107 -4.06 -3.94 8.50
C SER A 107 -3.80 -4.50 9.90
N ILE A 108 -4.71 -4.24 10.86
CA ILE A 108 -4.56 -4.65 12.26
C ILE A 108 -4.74 -6.17 12.42
N THR A 109 -5.64 -6.73 11.61
CA THR A 109 -5.81 -8.18 11.53
C THR A 109 -4.95 -8.72 10.38
N PRO A 110 -4.24 -9.86 10.56
CA PRO A 110 -3.45 -10.46 9.51
C PRO A 110 -4.25 -10.69 8.22
N GLU A 111 -3.78 -10.16 7.11
CA GLU A 111 -4.37 -10.43 5.81
C GLU A 111 -3.88 -11.80 5.30
N PRO A 112 -4.76 -12.67 4.80
CA PRO A 112 -4.34 -13.98 4.30
C PRO A 112 -3.30 -13.88 3.17
N PHE A 113 -3.43 -12.89 2.28
CA PHE A 113 -2.54 -12.75 1.12
C PHE A 113 -1.98 -11.33 0.93
N GLY A 114 -2.77 -10.27 1.21
CA GLY A 114 -2.29 -8.88 1.10
C GLY A 114 -2.09 -8.40 -0.35
N ARG A 115 -3.10 -8.57 -1.22
CA ARG A 115 -3.02 -8.20 -2.64
C ARG A 115 -2.48 -6.79 -2.91
N VAL A 116 -2.84 -5.83 -2.08
CA VAL A 116 -2.38 -4.43 -2.20
C VAL A 116 -0.85 -4.35 -2.17
N ALA A 117 -0.19 -5.11 -1.29
CA ALA A 117 1.27 -5.15 -1.22
C ALA A 117 1.90 -5.71 -2.50
N LEU A 118 1.30 -6.76 -3.06
CA LEU A 118 1.78 -7.35 -4.32
C LEU A 118 1.58 -6.41 -5.50
N GLU A 119 0.40 -5.80 -5.61
CA GLU A 119 0.05 -4.86 -6.67
C GLU A 119 0.98 -3.62 -6.63
N ALA A 120 1.22 -3.05 -5.46
CA ALA A 120 2.13 -1.93 -5.28
C ALA A 120 3.59 -2.28 -5.66
N GLN A 121 4.09 -3.42 -5.20
CA GLN A 121 5.43 -3.90 -5.55
C GLN A 121 5.57 -4.18 -7.06
N ALA A 122 4.54 -4.78 -7.69
CA ALA A 122 4.50 -4.98 -9.14
C ALA A 122 4.53 -3.67 -9.93
N MET A 123 4.00 -2.58 -9.35
CA MET A 123 4.10 -1.22 -9.88
C MET A 123 5.44 -0.53 -9.50
N GLY A 124 6.32 -1.22 -8.75
CA GLY A 124 7.60 -0.70 -8.29
C GLY A 124 7.47 0.37 -7.21
N ARG A 125 6.38 0.34 -6.44
CA ARG A 125 6.16 1.28 -5.34
C ARG A 125 6.63 0.70 -4.02
N PRO A 126 7.34 1.49 -3.18
CA PRO A 126 7.66 1.09 -1.82
C PRO A 126 6.40 0.77 -1.04
N VAL A 127 6.41 -0.34 -0.31
CA VAL A 127 5.30 -0.76 0.55
C VAL A 127 5.72 -0.71 2.00
N VAL A 128 4.83 -0.21 2.86
CA VAL A 128 4.96 -0.29 4.31
C VAL A 128 3.76 -1.06 4.85
N ALA A 129 3.98 -2.17 5.52
CA ALA A 129 2.93 -3.02 6.08
C ALA A 129 3.28 -3.47 7.50
N PHE A 130 2.30 -3.99 8.24
CA PHE A 130 2.58 -4.67 9.50
C PHE A 130 3.17 -6.06 9.26
N ASP A 131 4.08 -6.48 10.14
CA ASP A 131 4.84 -7.73 10.08
C ASP A 131 3.98 -8.92 10.54
N HIS A 132 2.94 -9.23 9.76
CA HIS A 132 2.08 -10.37 9.97
C HIS A 132 1.30 -10.75 8.69
N GLY A 133 0.73 -11.98 8.69
CA GLY A 133 -0.05 -12.49 7.56
C GLY A 133 0.75 -12.53 6.25
N GLY A 134 0.09 -12.39 5.12
CA GLY A 134 0.71 -12.45 3.78
C GLY A 134 1.76 -11.36 3.51
N ALA A 135 1.82 -10.30 4.33
CA ALA A 135 2.86 -9.27 4.19
C ALA A 135 4.25 -9.83 4.47
N THR A 136 4.40 -10.74 5.43
CA THR A 136 5.69 -11.37 5.78
C THR A 136 6.26 -12.24 4.67
N GLU A 137 5.40 -12.77 3.80
CA GLU A 137 5.80 -13.59 2.66
C GLU A 137 6.14 -12.74 1.43
N SER A 138 5.43 -11.62 1.27
CA SER A 138 5.50 -10.79 0.05
C SER A 138 6.48 -9.63 0.15
N ILE A 139 6.84 -9.18 1.36
CA ILE A 139 7.72 -8.03 1.57
C ILE A 139 9.04 -8.48 2.17
N ARG A 140 10.14 -8.15 1.50
CA ARG A 140 11.50 -8.26 2.05
C ARG A 140 11.86 -6.93 2.68
N HIS A 141 11.96 -6.92 4.01
CA HIS A 141 12.24 -5.69 4.78
C HIS A 141 13.53 -5.01 4.32
N GLY A 142 13.44 -3.73 3.95
CA GLY A 142 14.56 -2.92 3.46
C GLY A 142 14.95 -3.15 1.99
N GLU A 143 14.42 -4.20 1.32
CA GLU A 143 14.73 -4.53 -0.07
C GLU A 143 13.57 -4.23 -1.02
N THR A 144 12.35 -4.66 -0.68
CA THR A 144 11.16 -4.45 -1.50
C THR A 144 10.09 -3.61 -0.81
N GLY A 145 10.26 -3.34 0.49
CA GLY A 145 9.36 -2.56 1.33
C GLY A 145 9.80 -2.62 2.79
N TRP A 146 8.95 -2.18 3.68
CA TRP A 146 9.21 -2.18 5.12
C TRP A 146 8.09 -2.90 5.88
N LEU A 147 8.51 -3.67 6.88
CA LEU A 147 7.62 -4.31 7.83
C LEU A 147 7.72 -3.56 9.16
N ALA A 148 6.58 -3.16 9.70
CA ALA A 148 6.45 -2.46 10.98
C ALA A 148 5.81 -3.39 12.02
N ILE A 149 6.05 -3.14 13.30
CA ILE A 149 5.48 -3.91 14.40
C ILE A 149 3.94 -3.78 14.37
N PRO A 150 3.18 -4.89 14.37
CA PRO A 150 1.73 -4.87 14.32
C PRO A 150 1.11 -4.03 15.46
N GLY A 151 0.24 -3.10 15.09
CA GLY A 151 -0.45 -2.24 16.06
C GLY A 151 0.40 -1.11 16.64
N ASP A 152 1.64 -0.92 16.21
CA ASP A 152 2.55 0.11 16.70
C ASP A 152 2.63 1.28 15.71
N ALA A 153 2.10 2.44 16.11
CA ALA A 153 2.10 3.66 15.30
C ALA A 153 3.50 4.30 15.20
N ASP A 154 4.39 4.12 16.17
CA ASP A 154 5.77 4.63 16.12
C ASP A 154 6.58 3.82 15.12
N SER A 155 6.48 2.51 15.17
CA SER A 155 7.11 1.61 14.21
C SER A 155 6.62 1.88 12.78
N LEU A 156 5.30 2.08 12.61
CA LEU A 156 4.71 2.44 11.32
C LEU A 156 5.23 3.78 10.79
N ALA A 157 5.31 4.79 11.66
CA ALA A 157 5.83 6.11 11.32
C ALA A 157 7.30 6.04 10.88
N ALA A 158 8.14 5.31 11.62
CA ALA A 158 9.55 5.10 11.27
C ALA A 158 9.71 4.41 9.90
N ALA A 159 8.90 3.39 9.62
CA ALA A 159 8.89 2.70 8.34
C ALA A 159 8.46 3.61 7.18
N LEU A 160 7.43 4.44 7.39
CA LEU A 160 6.99 5.45 6.42
C LEU A 160 8.08 6.47 6.13
N GLN A 161 8.77 6.97 7.17
CA GLN A 161 9.89 7.89 7.01
C GLN A 161 11.02 7.25 6.18
N ALA A 162 11.43 6.04 6.52
CA ALA A 162 12.48 5.33 5.78
C ALA A 162 12.13 5.15 4.29
N ALA A 163 10.86 4.87 3.98
CA ALA A 163 10.39 4.75 2.59
C ALA A 163 10.37 6.10 1.86
N LEU A 164 9.96 7.18 2.54
CA LEU A 164 9.93 8.54 1.97
C LEU A 164 11.33 9.11 1.76
N ASP A 165 12.31 8.75 2.60
CA ASP A 165 13.70 9.25 2.56
C ASP A 165 14.59 8.54 1.52
N LEU A 166 13.99 7.65 0.73
CA LEU A 166 14.73 7.01 -0.36
C LEU A 166 15.22 8.05 -1.38
N SER A 167 16.54 8.05 -1.62
CA SER A 167 17.10 8.80 -2.75
C SER A 167 16.54 8.25 -4.08
N PRO A 168 16.51 9.06 -5.16
CA PRO A 168 16.03 8.61 -6.46
C PRO A 168 16.70 7.31 -6.95
N ARG A 169 18.01 7.17 -6.71
CA ARG A 169 18.76 5.95 -7.03
C ARG A 169 18.27 4.74 -6.25
N LYS A 170 18.12 4.87 -4.92
CA LYS A 170 17.62 3.78 -4.06
C LYS A 170 16.19 3.41 -4.39
N ARG A 171 15.33 4.40 -4.69
CA ARG A 171 13.94 4.18 -5.14
C ARG A 171 13.89 3.37 -6.43
N LYS A 172 14.74 3.68 -7.42
CA LYS A 172 14.84 2.92 -8.68
C LYS A 172 15.32 1.48 -8.43
N THR A 173 16.31 1.28 -7.58
CA THR A 173 16.80 -0.06 -7.21
C THR A 173 15.69 -0.88 -6.54
N LEU A 174 15.03 -0.31 -5.51
CA LEU A 174 13.91 -0.97 -4.82
C LEU A 174 12.80 -1.33 -5.81
N ALA A 175 12.42 -0.41 -6.69
CA ALA A 175 11.37 -0.67 -7.69
C ALA A 175 11.70 -1.86 -8.60
N THR A 176 12.96 -1.98 -9.04
CA THR A 176 13.42 -3.11 -9.86
C THR A 176 13.40 -4.41 -9.07
N THR A 177 13.96 -4.41 -7.85
CA THR A 177 14.01 -5.58 -6.97
C THR A 177 12.60 -6.06 -6.61
N ALA A 178 11.69 -5.13 -6.27
CA ALA A 178 10.32 -5.45 -5.93
C ALA A 178 9.56 -6.10 -7.09
N ARG A 179 9.66 -5.54 -8.31
CA ARG A 179 9.04 -6.14 -9.50
C ARG A 179 9.56 -7.54 -9.78
N GLN A 180 10.87 -7.73 -9.77
CA GLN A 180 11.49 -9.03 -9.98
C GLN A 180 11.04 -10.05 -8.93
N HIS A 181 10.95 -9.64 -7.67
CA HIS A 181 10.48 -10.49 -6.59
C HIS A 181 9.04 -10.94 -6.81
N ILE A 182 8.13 -10.03 -7.17
CA ILE A 182 6.72 -10.35 -7.42
C ILE A 182 6.58 -11.24 -8.66
N GLU A 183 7.26 -10.93 -9.73
CA GLU A 183 7.21 -11.69 -10.98
C GLU A 183 7.68 -13.13 -10.78
N ALA A 184 8.78 -13.33 -10.07
CA ALA A 184 9.34 -14.65 -9.81
C ALA A 184 8.48 -15.53 -8.89
N ASN A 185 7.83 -14.92 -7.86
CA ASN A 185 7.22 -15.69 -6.78
C ASN A 185 5.69 -15.63 -6.73
N PHE A 186 5.08 -14.54 -7.23
CA PHE A 186 3.65 -14.26 -7.07
C PHE A 186 2.91 -14.05 -8.40
N SER A 187 3.52 -14.40 -9.53
CA SER A 187 2.85 -14.35 -10.82
C SER A 187 1.75 -15.44 -10.94
N THR A 188 0.74 -15.17 -11.76
CA THR A 188 -0.32 -16.14 -12.08
C THR A 188 0.26 -17.44 -12.62
N GLU A 189 1.31 -17.38 -13.45
CA GLU A 189 2.01 -18.54 -13.98
C GLU A 189 2.63 -19.38 -12.86
N THR A 190 3.32 -18.75 -11.92
CA THR A 190 3.90 -19.43 -10.75
C THR A 190 2.83 -20.08 -9.89
N MET A 191 1.72 -19.38 -9.63
CA MET A 191 0.58 -19.93 -8.90
C MET A 191 -0.01 -21.15 -9.59
N CYS A 192 -0.30 -21.08 -10.90
CA CYS A 192 -0.84 -22.20 -11.68
C CYS A 192 0.11 -23.40 -11.66
N ARG A 193 1.39 -23.17 -11.90
CA ARG A 193 2.42 -24.22 -11.89
C ARG A 193 2.50 -24.93 -10.54
N GLN A 194 2.48 -24.19 -9.44
CA GLN A 194 2.52 -24.76 -8.08
C GLN A 194 1.25 -25.55 -7.78
N THR A 195 0.08 -25.03 -8.16
CA THR A 195 -1.20 -25.68 -7.95
C THR A 195 -1.27 -27.02 -8.71
N ILE A 196 -0.87 -27.04 -9.98
CA ILE A 196 -0.81 -28.26 -10.79
C ILE A 196 0.15 -29.28 -10.18
N LYS A 197 1.29 -28.84 -9.66
CA LYS A 197 2.25 -29.72 -8.96
C LYS A 197 1.63 -30.38 -7.73
N ILE A 198 0.82 -29.66 -6.97
CA ILE A 198 0.10 -30.22 -5.81
C ILE A 198 -0.93 -31.24 -6.26
N TYR A 199 -1.74 -30.92 -7.28
CA TYR A 199 -2.74 -31.87 -7.80
C TYR A 199 -2.11 -33.17 -8.29
N ARG A 200 -1.03 -33.12 -9.06
CA ARG A 200 -0.29 -34.32 -9.49
C ARG A 200 0.16 -35.16 -8.31
N ARG A 201 0.77 -34.51 -7.28
CA ARG A 201 1.23 -35.23 -6.07
C ARG A 201 0.09 -35.92 -5.31
N VAL A 202 -1.10 -35.31 -5.27
CA VAL A 202 -2.27 -35.91 -4.61
C VAL A 202 -2.78 -37.10 -5.41
N LEU A 203 -2.89 -36.99 -6.73
CA LEU A 203 -3.34 -38.08 -7.60
C LEU A 203 -2.38 -39.26 -7.57
N ASP A 204 -1.07 -39.04 -7.62
CA ASP A 204 -0.02 -40.07 -7.56
C ASP A 204 -0.02 -40.87 -6.21
N ARG A 205 -0.55 -40.24 -5.13
CA ARG A 205 -0.70 -40.91 -3.83
C ARG A 205 -2.00 -41.69 -3.67
N SER A 206 -2.94 -41.48 -4.58
CA SER A 206 -4.26 -42.13 -4.56
C SER A 206 -4.34 -43.31 -5.54
N ALA A 207 -3.29 -43.53 -6.32
CA ALA A 207 -3.10 -44.67 -7.21
C ALA A 207 -2.16 -45.69 -6.56
#